data_d816f4bab0954e08e7d5ef54a08dc91a
#
_entry.id   d816f4bab0954e08e7d5ef54a08dc91a
#
_cell.length_a   1.000
_cell.length_b   1.000
_cell.length_c   1.000
_cell.angle_alpha   90.00
_cell.angle_beta   90.00
_cell.angle_gamma   90.00
#
_symmetry.space_group_name_H-M   'P 1'
#
loop_
_entity.id
_entity.type
_entity.pdbx_description
1 polymer ?
#
loop_
_entity_poly.entity_id
_entity_poly.type
_entity_poly.pdbx_seq_one_letter_code
_entity_poly.pdbx_strand_id
1 'polypeptide(L)'
;MFNPVKCFYRVRARPQISPNDQTKSRQITKCQHPRLGKASFFRDPYAKLPNRIPPTVESKNGQLLNQNLIEILDIQIKNQYICGKFSVRKMKEYKKRVADQILSDKLESSGAVLIEGPKYCGKTTLASQQAGSILSMADPERLSQNLALARTNISRLLAGKTPRLIDEWQIAPQFWDAVRNEVDKRDEDGQFMLTGSAVPPKPKKDEYGNIIEEEKIYHTGTGRISRLKLRPMSLWESEDSTGDVSLGHLFENADTVDGESHIDLDRLAFLTCRGGWPKAVLRKKEKASLAQAFDYFDSVVSTDIKRVDDVERDEELARRIMRSYARNQGSQATVGTILADIKNNGDEQMSDATVYSYIKALKEIFVIEDSTAWNPNLRSKTAIRTSDTRYFIDPSIATAALGLGPKDLINDMETFGLIFETLAVRDLRVYADALDGKVYHYRDKNNLECDAVVHLRNGSYGLVEIKIGGTDLINAGADTLTTLAEKIDSTKMKRPSFLMVLTGIGDYPYRRTEDGVLVVPIGSLRD
;
A
#
# COMPACT_ATOMS: atom_id res chain seq x y z
N MET A 1 -24.15 14.17 -34.34
CA MET A 1 -24.48 15.58 -34.12
C MET A 1 -24.61 15.74 -32.62
N PHE A 2 -23.55 16.11 -31.95
CA PHE A 2 -23.55 16.34 -30.50
C PHE A 2 -23.35 17.84 -30.27
N ASN A 3 -24.23 18.41 -29.48
CA ASN A 3 -24.23 19.82 -29.15
C ASN A 3 -23.57 19.98 -27.76
N PRO A 4 -22.48 20.74 -27.61
CA PRO A 4 -21.89 20.95 -26.28
C PRO A 4 -22.58 22.13 -25.60
N VAL A 5 -23.13 21.90 -24.41
CA VAL A 5 -23.64 22.93 -23.52
C VAL A 5 -22.46 23.68 -22.90
N LYS A 6 -22.25 24.93 -23.29
CA LYS A 6 -21.29 25.84 -22.66
C LYS A 6 -21.91 26.42 -21.39
N CYS A 7 -21.39 26.07 -20.23
CA CYS A 7 -21.63 26.79 -18.99
C CYS A 7 -20.65 27.98 -18.89
N PHE A 8 -21.15 29.18 -18.98
CA PHE A 8 -20.41 30.42 -18.71
C PHE A 8 -20.49 30.73 -17.21
N TYR A 9 -19.37 30.72 -16.52
CA TYR A 9 -19.26 31.36 -15.21
C TYR A 9 -18.92 32.83 -15.36
N ARG A 10 -19.82 33.69 -14.83
CA ARG A 10 -19.66 35.14 -14.73
C ARG A 10 -18.85 35.47 -13.47
N VAL A 11 -17.60 35.85 -13.65
CA VAL A 11 -16.76 36.41 -12.58
C VAL A 11 -17.29 37.77 -12.19
N ARG A 12 -17.73 37.98 -10.94
CA ARG A 12 -17.99 39.27 -10.33
C ARG A 12 -16.70 39.87 -9.79
N ALA A 13 -16.30 41.01 -10.33
CA ALA A 13 -15.16 41.79 -9.85
C ALA A 13 -15.40 42.32 -8.43
N ARG A 14 -14.38 42.23 -7.58
CA ARG A 14 -14.31 42.91 -6.28
C ARG A 14 -13.89 44.36 -6.47
N PRO A 15 -14.40 45.33 -5.70
CA PRO A 15 -13.97 46.71 -5.76
C PRO A 15 -12.60 46.91 -5.11
N GLN A 16 -11.79 47.75 -5.73
CA GLN A 16 -10.51 48.26 -5.22
C GLN A 16 -10.73 49.12 -3.98
N ILE A 17 -9.91 48.90 -2.96
CA ILE A 17 -9.75 49.83 -1.82
C ILE A 17 -8.36 50.47 -1.93
N SER A 18 -8.35 51.79 -1.96
CA SER A 18 -7.22 52.73 -2.02
C SER A 18 -6.43 52.75 -0.71
N PRO A 19 -5.10 53.01 -0.76
CA PRO A 19 -4.26 53.05 0.44
C PRO A 19 -4.18 54.47 1.01
N ASN A 20 -4.62 54.67 2.24
CA ASN A 20 -4.15 55.74 3.14
C ASN A 20 -4.79 55.53 4.52
N ASP A 21 -4.00 55.12 5.49
CA ASP A 21 -3.86 55.83 6.76
C ASP A 21 -2.73 55.24 7.61
N GLN A 22 -1.75 56.06 7.82
CA GLN A 22 -0.69 55.88 8.80
C GLN A 22 -1.14 56.39 10.16
N THR A 23 -0.46 55.88 11.18
CA THR A 23 -0.29 56.40 12.55
C THR A 23 -1.29 55.88 13.61
N LYS A 24 -0.76 55.04 14.49
CA LYS A 24 -0.51 55.36 15.88
C LYS A 24 0.20 54.23 16.64
N SER A 25 1.30 54.61 17.21
CA SER A 25 2.23 53.89 18.09
C SER A 25 1.70 53.67 19.52
N ARG A 26 2.45 52.77 20.23
CA ARG A 26 2.54 52.55 21.71
C ARG A 26 1.52 51.55 22.27
N GLN A 27 1.92 50.56 23.06
CA GLN A 27 2.83 50.55 24.21
C GLN A 27 3.33 49.11 24.49
N ILE A 28 4.61 49.08 24.88
CA ILE A 28 5.31 47.95 25.48
C ILE A 28 4.82 47.78 26.93
N THR A 29 4.49 46.55 27.34
CA THR A 29 4.50 46.25 28.80
C THR A 29 5.27 44.95 29.01
N LYS A 30 6.44 45.12 29.65
CA LYS A 30 7.25 44.09 30.29
C LYS A 30 6.48 43.55 31.49
N CYS A 31 6.45 42.24 31.67
CA CYS A 31 6.30 41.69 33.02
C CYS A 31 7.36 40.62 33.25
N GLN A 32 7.96 40.77 34.41
CA GLN A 32 9.15 40.16 34.96
C GLN A 32 8.91 38.71 35.41
N HIS A 33 10.00 37.92 35.38
CA HIS A 33 10.16 36.68 36.13
C HIS A 33 10.08 36.88 37.65
N PRO A 34 9.79 35.80 38.39
CA PRO A 34 10.55 35.50 39.58
C PRO A 34 11.30 34.18 39.54
N ARG A 35 12.53 34.26 40.04
CA ARG A 35 13.41 33.14 40.40
C ARG A 35 12.92 32.49 41.70
N LEU A 36 13.26 31.20 41.84
CA LEU A 36 13.63 30.41 43.04
C LEU A 36 13.18 28.96 42.79
N GLY A 37 13.90 27.89 43.05
CA GLY A 37 15.01 27.64 43.93
C GLY A 37 15.53 26.21 43.70
N LYS A 38 16.74 26.00 44.14
CA LYS A 38 17.54 24.76 44.08
C LYS A 38 16.92 23.59 44.86
N ALA A 39 17.09 22.36 44.34
CA ALA A 39 17.60 21.20 45.10
C ALA A 39 17.65 19.95 44.16
N SER A 40 18.81 19.58 43.77
CA SER A 40 19.56 18.33 43.89
C SER A 40 18.76 17.07 44.23
N PHE A 41 18.90 16.04 43.35
CA PHE A 41 19.31 14.68 43.76
C PHE A 41 19.55 13.82 42.48
N PHE A 42 20.80 13.82 42.04
CA PHE A 42 21.33 12.74 41.23
C PHE A 42 21.56 11.54 42.17
N ARG A 43 20.92 10.41 41.92
CA ARG A 43 21.31 9.10 42.47
C ARG A 43 21.95 8.28 41.38
N ASP A 44 23.23 8.05 41.58
CA ASP A 44 24.12 7.15 40.88
C ASP A 44 23.71 5.68 41.12
N PRO A 45 23.54 4.84 40.09
CA PRO A 45 23.20 3.43 40.28
C PRO A 45 24.43 2.50 40.41
N TYR A 46 25.64 2.99 40.64
CA TYR A 46 26.84 2.17 40.82
C TYR A 46 27.41 2.25 42.22
N ALA A 47 26.72 1.69 43.21
CA ALA A 47 27.33 1.47 44.51
C ALA A 47 26.83 0.11 45.10
N LYS A 48 27.84 -0.78 45.28
CA LYS A 48 27.89 -1.95 46.16
C LYS A 48 27.71 -3.33 45.48
N LEU A 49 28.87 -3.88 45.10
CA LEU A 49 29.12 -5.34 45.19
C LEU A 49 30.05 -5.55 46.39
N PRO A 50 29.76 -6.53 47.28
CA PRO A 50 30.62 -6.81 48.43
C PRO A 50 31.79 -7.71 48.04
N ASN A 51 33.01 -7.26 48.41
CA ASN A 51 34.22 -8.09 48.45
C ASN A 51 34.07 -9.21 49.48
N ARG A 52 34.05 -10.47 49.05
CA ARG A 52 34.52 -11.62 49.80
C ARG A 52 35.02 -12.67 48.83
N ILE A 53 36.33 -12.81 48.74
CA ILE A 53 37.06 -13.93 48.14
C ILE A 53 37.27 -14.98 49.23
N PRO A 54 36.87 -16.24 49.04
CA PRO A 54 37.32 -17.33 49.90
C PRO A 54 38.72 -17.85 49.46
N PRO A 55 39.50 -18.44 50.36
CA PRO A 55 40.90 -18.72 50.12
C PRO A 55 41.18 -19.91 49.19
N THR A 56 42.31 -19.81 48.52
CA THR A 56 42.96 -20.68 47.55
C THR A 56 43.05 -22.14 47.99
N VAL A 57 42.71 -23.03 47.05
CA VAL A 57 43.18 -24.43 46.99
C VAL A 57 44.18 -24.53 45.84
N GLU A 58 45.44 -24.71 46.14
CA GLU A 58 46.48 -24.98 45.16
C GLU A 58 46.36 -26.39 44.63
N SER A 59 46.24 -26.54 43.30
CA SER A 59 46.54 -27.78 42.59
C SER A 59 47.34 -27.46 41.34
N LYS A 60 48.36 -28.30 41.05
CA LYS A 60 49.38 -28.10 40.00
C LYS A 60 48.86 -28.11 38.54
N ASN A 61 47.57 -28.03 38.34
CA ASN A 61 46.94 -27.96 37.01
C ASN A 61 46.25 -26.58 36.72
N GLY A 62 46.45 -25.58 37.57
CA GLY A 62 45.74 -24.29 37.53
C GLY A 62 46.21 -23.32 36.44
N GLN A 63 47.36 -23.52 35.80
CA GLN A 63 47.87 -22.57 34.80
C GLN A 63 47.27 -22.77 33.43
N LEU A 64 46.94 -23.99 33.02
CA LEU A 64 46.29 -24.25 31.71
C LEU A 64 44.79 -23.95 31.70
N LEU A 65 44.11 -24.07 32.86
CA LEU A 65 42.67 -23.74 32.96
C LEU A 65 42.41 -22.23 32.99
N ASN A 66 43.32 -21.46 33.57
CA ASN A 66 43.21 -20.00 33.59
C ASN A 66 43.46 -19.35 32.22
N GLN A 67 44.38 -19.85 31.42
CA GLN A 67 44.59 -19.32 30.05
C GLN A 67 43.40 -19.59 29.14
N ASN A 68 42.81 -20.77 29.17
CA ASN A 68 41.61 -21.09 28.39
C ASN A 68 40.37 -20.30 28.86
N LEU A 69 40.22 -20.02 30.15
CA LEU A 69 39.13 -19.17 30.67
C LEU A 69 39.31 -17.68 30.32
N ILE A 70 40.56 -17.20 30.30
CA ILE A 70 40.87 -15.84 29.87
C ILE A 70 40.64 -15.67 28.35
N GLU A 71 41.03 -16.66 27.54
CA GLU A 71 40.73 -16.65 26.10
C GLU A 71 39.24 -16.77 25.82
N ILE A 72 38.46 -17.58 26.54
CA ILE A 72 37.00 -17.68 26.39
C ILE A 72 36.31 -16.39 26.84
N LEU A 73 36.77 -15.76 27.93
CA LEU A 73 36.28 -14.46 28.38
C LEU A 73 36.65 -13.33 27.39
N ASP A 74 37.86 -13.35 26.83
CA ASP A 74 38.31 -12.38 25.81
C ASP A 74 37.54 -12.55 24.49
N ILE A 75 37.18 -13.78 24.10
CA ILE A 75 36.33 -14.07 22.95
C ILE A 75 34.88 -13.65 23.22
N GLN A 76 34.35 -13.83 24.44
CA GLN A 76 33.02 -13.35 24.83
C GLN A 76 32.97 -11.82 24.90
N ILE A 77 34.01 -11.18 25.48
CA ILE A 77 34.12 -9.73 25.55
C ILE A 77 34.33 -9.14 24.15
N LYS A 78 35.18 -9.74 23.30
CA LYS A 78 35.32 -9.31 21.90
C LYS A 78 34.04 -9.51 21.09
N ASN A 79 33.29 -10.59 21.31
CA ASN A 79 31.98 -10.78 20.67
C ASN A 79 30.93 -9.79 21.19
N GLN A 80 30.94 -9.39 22.47
CA GLN A 80 30.11 -8.30 22.96
C GLN A 80 30.55 -6.93 22.44
N TYR A 81 31.87 -6.68 22.27
CA TYR A 81 32.37 -5.44 21.66
C TYR A 81 32.16 -5.39 20.14
N ILE A 82 32.16 -6.53 19.43
CA ILE A 82 31.79 -6.61 18.02
C ILE A 82 30.28 -6.45 17.85
N CYS A 83 29.47 -6.96 18.78
CA CYS A 83 28.02 -6.71 18.79
C CYS A 83 27.67 -5.26 19.18
N GLY A 84 28.50 -4.58 19.97
CA GLY A 84 28.30 -3.19 20.40
C GLY A 84 28.74 -2.11 19.41
N LYS A 85 29.43 -2.48 18.32
CA LYS A 85 29.77 -1.56 17.19
C LYS A 85 28.81 -1.61 16.02
N PHE A 86 27.75 -2.39 16.09
CA PHE A 86 26.58 -2.04 15.28
C PHE A 86 26.05 -0.73 15.86
N SER A 87 26.41 0.39 15.22
CA SER A 87 25.73 1.65 15.32
C SER A 87 24.25 1.29 15.46
N VAL A 88 23.62 1.62 16.58
CA VAL A 88 22.16 1.67 16.69
C VAL A 88 21.78 2.77 15.71
N ARG A 89 21.68 2.41 14.43
CA ARG A 89 20.95 3.20 13.45
C ARG A 89 19.59 3.34 14.10
N LYS A 90 19.29 4.55 14.58
CA LYS A 90 18.01 4.92 15.14
C LYS A 90 16.99 4.26 14.21
N MET A 91 16.36 3.15 14.67
CA MET A 91 15.38 2.44 13.83
C MET A 91 14.39 3.50 13.42
N LYS A 92 14.19 3.70 12.12
CA LYS A 92 13.16 4.59 11.63
C LYS A 92 11.89 4.13 12.27
N GLU A 93 11.16 5.05 12.88
CA GLU A 93 9.87 4.81 13.50
C GLU A 93 8.99 4.01 12.55
N TYR A 94 8.62 2.80 12.96
CA TYR A 94 7.73 1.96 12.18
C TYR A 94 6.30 2.50 12.36
N LYS A 95 5.64 2.83 11.24
CA LYS A 95 4.22 3.16 11.24
C LYS A 95 3.42 1.88 11.11
N LYS A 96 2.56 1.63 12.08
CA LYS A 96 1.70 0.46 12.09
C LYS A 96 0.83 0.41 10.83
N ARG A 97 0.67 -0.80 10.27
CA ARG A 97 -0.12 -1.04 9.08
C ARG A 97 -1.39 -1.81 9.43
N VAL A 98 -2.44 -1.59 8.68
CA VAL A 98 -3.66 -2.43 8.72
C VAL A 98 -3.27 -3.90 8.48
N ALA A 99 -2.33 -4.13 7.59
CA ALA A 99 -1.80 -5.45 7.26
C ALA A 99 -1.04 -6.16 8.42
N ASP A 100 -0.67 -5.48 9.52
CA ASP A 100 0.01 -6.13 10.65
C ASP A 100 -0.88 -7.20 11.31
N GLN A 101 -2.16 -6.86 11.55
CA GLN A 101 -3.12 -7.80 12.12
C GLN A 101 -3.43 -8.93 11.14
N ILE A 102 -3.66 -8.59 9.87
CA ILE A 102 -3.94 -9.59 8.82
C ILE A 102 -2.78 -10.58 8.69
N LEU A 103 -1.53 -10.12 8.82
CA LEU A 103 -0.36 -11.00 8.80
C LEU A 103 -0.34 -11.93 10.01
N SER A 104 -0.65 -11.41 11.21
CA SER A 104 -0.76 -12.22 12.43
C SER A 104 -1.79 -13.32 12.27
N ASP A 105 -3.01 -12.99 11.86
CA ASP A 105 -4.11 -13.94 11.67
C ASP A 105 -3.77 -15.02 10.62
N LYS A 106 -3.05 -14.63 9.56
CA LYS A 106 -2.60 -15.57 8.53
C LYS A 106 -1.49 -16.50 9.03
N LEU A 107 -0.59 -16.03 9.90
CA LEU A 107 0.43 -16.86 10.54
C LEU A 107 -0.16 -17.85 11.54
N GLU A 108 -1.30 -17.51 12.16
CA GLU A 108 -2.02 -18.42 13.05
C GLU A 108 -2.82 -19.51 12.31
N SER A 109 -3.06 -19.32 11.00
CA SER A 109 -3.93 -20.19 10.19
C SER A 109 -3.24 -20.86 9.01
N SER A 110 -1.94 -20.64 8.81
CA SER A 110 -1.19 -21.18 7.66
C SER A 110 0.27 -21.39 8.01
N GLY A 111 0.84 -22.47 7.52
CA GLY A 111 2.26 -22.79 7.75
C GLY A 111 3.23 -21.77 7.17
N ALA A 112 2.83 -21.06 6.10
CA ALA A 112 3.61 -19.97 5.52
C ALA A 112 2.72 -18.85 4.96
N VAL A 113 3.26 -17.62 4.89
CA VAL A 113 2.60 -16.46 4.30
C VAL A 113 3.49 -15.81 3.25
N LEU A 114 2.98 -15.71 2.01
CA LEU A 114 3.59 -14.89 0.97
C LEU A 114 3.06 -13.46 1.06
N ILE A 115 3.96 -12.51 1.28
CA ILE A 115 3.65 -11.07 1.27
C ILE A 115 4.07 -10.51 -0.09
N GLU A 116 3.09 -10.19 -0.93
CA GLU A 116 3.26 -9.69 -2.28
C GLU A 116 2.78 -8.23 -2.41
N GLY A 117 3.27 -7.51 -3.42
CA GLY A 117 2.91 -6.12 -3.66
C GLY A 117 4.02 -5.34 -4.35
N PRO A 118 3.81 -4.06 -4.70
CA PRO A 118 4.78 -3.26 -5.45
C PRO A 118 6.10 -3.10 -4.70
N LYS A 119 7.17 -2.80 -5.40
CA LYS A 119 8.44 -2.42 -4.77
C LYS A 119 8.23 -1.19 -3.88
N TYR A 120 9.00 -1.11 -2.80
CA TYR A 120 9.00 0.02 -1.84
C TYR A 120 7.70 0.23 -1.03
N CYS A 121 6.67 -0.64 -1.13
CA CYS A 121 5.45 -0.54 -0.28
C CYS A 121 5.67 -0.98 1.18
N GLY A 122 6.82 -1.57 1.52
CA GLY A 122 7.20 -1.90 2.90
C GLY A 122 7.10 -3.38 3.30
N LYS A 123 7.04 -4.33 2.35
CA LYS A 123 6.91 -5.78 2.60
C LYS A 123 7.90 -6.32 3.62
N THR A 124 9.20 -6.10 3.36
CA THR A 124 10.29 -6.56 4.25
C THR A 124 10.18 -5.93 5.63
N THR A 125 9.81 -4.64 5.70
CA THR A 125 9.66 -3.93 6.97
C THR A 125 8.50 -4.50 7.79
N LEU A 126 7.33 -4.71 7.17
CA LEU A 126 6.17 -5.35 7.80
C LEU A 126 6.52 -6.75 8.32
N ALA A 127 7.05 -7.61 7.44
CA ALA A 127 7.43 -8.99 7.82
C ALA A 127 8.46 -9.03 8.95
N SER A 128 9.42 -8.10 8.96
CA SER A 128 10.47 -8.03 9.98
C SER A 128 9.92 -7.74 11.39
N GLN A 129 8.72 -7.14 11.52
CA GLN A 129 8.10 -6.89 12.83
C GLN A 129 7.70 -8.19 13.54
N GLN A 130 7.38 -9.24 12.78
CA GLN A 130 6.90 -10.51 13.30
C GLN A 130 7.92 -11.66 13.13
N ALA A 131 9.05 -11.39 12.45
CA ALA A 131 10.05 -12.40 12.15
C ALA A 131 10.87 -12.82 13.37
N GLY A 132 10.90 -14.12 13.67
CA GLY A 132 11.82 -14.72 14.63
C GLY A 132 13.27 -14.79 14.11
N SER A 133 13.45 -14.90 12.79
CA SER A 133 14.74 -14.84 12.09
C SER A 133 14.57 -14.40 10.63
N ILE A 134 15.63 -13.82 10.04
CA ILE A 134 15.59 -13.25 8.70
C ILE A 134 16.71 -13.85 7.84
N LEU A 135 16.35 -14.29 6.63
CA LEU A 135 17.26 -14.63 5.56
C LEU A 135 17.04 -13.65 4.41
N SER A 136 17.98 -12.75 4.15
CA SER A 136 17.94 -11.88 2.96
C SER A 136 18.67 -12.54 1.81
N MET A 137 17.95 -12.82 0.72
CA MET A 137 18.52 -13.37 -0.49
C MET A 137 19.21 -12.31 -1.34
N ALA A 138 18.88 -11.03 -1.16
CA ALA A 138 19.50 -9.91 -1.87
C ALA A 138 20.76 -9.36 -1.19
N ASP A 139 21.24 -9.95 -0.08
CA ASP A 139 22.46 -9.53 0.59
C ASP A 139 23.69 -9.80 -0.29
N PRO A 140 24.40 -8.77 -0.80
CA PRO A 140 25.51 -8.96 -1.73
C PRO A 140 26.66 -9.80 -1.16
N GLU A 141 26.90 -9.73 0.17
CA GLU A 141 27.99 -10.45 0.82
C GLU A 141 27.72 -11.96 0.88
N ARG A 142 26.43 -12.34 0.92
CA ARG A 142 25.99 -13.73 1.08
C ARG A 142 25.31 -14.32 -0.14
N LEU A 143 25.01 -13.51 -1.16
CA LEU A 143 24.25 -13.92 -2.34
C LEU A 143 24.80 -15.19 -2.97
N SER A 144 26.09 -15.23 -3.31
CA SER A 144 26.73 -16.40 -3.96
C SER A 144 26.66 -17.65 -3.09
N GLN A 145 26.90 -17.51 -1.78
CA GLN A 145 26.81 -18.63 -0.83
C GLN A 145 25.35 -19.11 -0.69
N ASN A 146 24.39 -18.19 -0.56
CA ASN A 146 22.98 -18.52 -0.44
C ASN A 146 22.47 -19.24 -1.71
N LEU A 147 22.86 -18.78 -2.90
CA LEU A 147 22.50 -19.45 -4.15
C LEU A 147 23.10 -20.86 -4.26
N ALA A 148 24.34 -21.07 -3.83
CA ALA A 148 24.97 -22.39 -3.81
C ALA A 148 24.23 -23.32 -2.83
N LEU A 149 23.90 -22.84 -1.62
CA LEU A 149 23.14 -23.60 -0.63
C LEU A 149 21.70 -23.89 -1.09
N ALA A 150 21.05 -22.95 -1.77
CA ALA A 150 19.71 -23.15 -2.32
C ALA A 150 19.67 -24.31 -3.34
N ARG A 151 20.78 -24.54 -4.07
CA ARG A 151 20.91 -25.64 -5.05
C ARG A 151 21.29 -26.96 -4.41
N THR A 152 22.13 -26.95 -3.37
CA THR A 152 22.74 -28.16 -2.81
C THR A 152 22.08 -28.62 -1.50
N ASN A 153 21.67 -27.70 -0.63
CA ASN A 153 21.08 -28.02 0.67
C ASN A 153 20.20 -26.86 1.17
N ILE A 154 19.04 -26.67 0.53
CA ILE A 154 18.12 -25.58 0.86
C ILE A 154 17.57 -25.69 2.28
N SER A 155 17.44 -26.89 2.85
CA SER A 155 16.97 -27.10 4.22
C SER A 155 17.81 -26.37 5.26
N ARG A 156 19.10 -26.18 4.99
CA ARG A 156 20.00 -25.39 5.85
C ARG A 156 19.64 -23.91 5.87
N LEU A 157 19.11 -23.37 4.77
CA LEU A 157 18.63 -22.00 4.68
C LEU A 157 17.25 -21.82 5.35
N LEU A 158 16.45 -22.88 5.41
CA LEU A 158 15.16 -22.90 6.11
C LEU A 158 15.30 -23.05 7.64
N ALA A 159 16.46 -23.48 8.11
CA ALA A 159 16.74 -23.60 9.54
C ALA A 159 16.87 -22.20 10.17
N GLY A 160 16.14 -21.97 11.27
CA GLY A 160 16.16 -20.71 12.02
C GLY A 160 14.95 -20.59 12.93
N LYS A 161 14.96 -19.55 13.75
CA LYS A 161 13.82 -19.25 14.63
C LYS A 161 12.62 -18.81 13.80
N THR A 162 11.46 -19.37 14.07
CA THR A 162 10.18 -19.09 13.39
C THR A 162 9.41 -17.94 14.06
N PRO A 163 8.54 -17.21 13.34
CA PRO A 163 8.40 -17.22 11.88
C PRO A 163 9.71 -16.83 11.17
N ARG A 164 10.16 -17.61 10.18
CA ARG A 164 11.37 -17.30 9.44
C ARG A 164 11.05 -16.51 8.18
N LEU A 165 11.54 -15.27 8.10
CA LEU A 165 11.42 -14.44 6.91
C LEU A 165 12.48 -14.84 5.87
N ILE A 166 12.03 -15.12 4.64
CA ILE A 166 12.86 -15.29 3.45
C ILE A 166 12.57 -14.09 2.54
N ASP A 167 13.46 -13.09 2.61
CA ASP A 167 13.31 -11.83 1.88
C ASP A 167 13.90 -11.96 0.47
N GLU A 168 13.15 -11.46 -0.54
CA GLU A 168 13.44 -11.61 -1.98
C GLU A 168 13.58 -13.08 -2.42
N TRP A 169 12.64 -13.92 -1.96
CA TRP A 169 12.65 -15.38 -2.21
C TRP A 169 12.77 -15.76 -3.69
N GLN A 170 12.25 -14.93 -4.61
CA GLN A 170 12.25 -15.19 -6.05
C GLN A 170 13.67 -15.20 -6.67
N ILE A 171 14.70 -14.72 -5.95
CA ILE A 171 16.10 -14.86 -6.35
C ILE A 171 16.52 -16.34 -6.42
N ALA A 172 15.88 -17.19 -5.60
CA ALA A 172 16.06 -18.64 -5.65
C ALA A 172 14.66 -19.31 -5.61
N PRO A 173 13.99 -19.46 -6.78
CA PRO A 173 12.60 -19.94 -6.85
C PRO A 173 12.36 -21.31 -6.19
N GLN A 174 13.42 -22.11 -5.98
CA GLN A 174 13.38 -23.38 -5.25
C GLN A 174 12.84 -23.25 -3.83
N PHE A 175 12.88 -22.05 -3.23
CA PHE A 175 12.30 -21.81 -1.91
C PHE A 175 10.81 -22.11 -1.87
N TRP A 176 10.09 -21.91 -2.98
CA TRP A 176 8.66 -22.15 -3.02
C TRP A 176 8.31 -23.60 -2.63
N ASP A 177 8.89 -24.56 -3.33
CA ASP A 177 8.65 -25.99 -3.05
C ASP A 177 9.32 -26.45 -1.75
N ALA A 178 10.47 -25.89 -1.42
CA ALA A 178 11.17 -26.23 -0.18
C ALA A 178 10.37 -25.79 1.06
N VAL A 179 9.81 -24.57 1.06
CA VAL A 179 8.94 -24.06 2.13
C VAL A 179 7.68 -24.92 2.24
N ARG A 180 7.02 -25.21 1.10
CA ARG A 180 5.84 -26.07 1.09
C ARG A 180 6.12 -27.46 1.72
N ASN A 181 7.21 -28.10 1.30
CA ASN A 181 7.61 -29.40 1.85
C ASN A 181 7.99 -29.33 3.33
N GLU A 182 8.60 -28.23 3.75
CA GLU A 182 9.00 -28.06 5.14
C GLU A 182 7.80 -27.80 6.05
N VAL A 183 6.78 -27.06 5.56
CA VAL A 183 5.49 -26.88 6.24
C VAL A 183 4.79 -28.24 6.41
N ASP A 184 4.73 -29.07 5.35
CA ASP A 184 4.15 -30.42 5.44
C ASP A 184 4.88 -31.32 6.44
N LYS A 185 6.20 -31.17 6.61
CA LYS A 185 7.00 -31.96 7.57
C LYS A 185 6.84 -31.52 9.01
N ARG A 186 6.73 -30.21 9.25
CA ARG A 186 6.60 -29.66 10.60
C ARG A 186 5.18 -29.80 11.13
N ASP A 187 4.20 -29.75 10.23
CA ASP A 187 2.76 -29.80 10.56
C ASP A 187 2.37 -28.72 11.60
N GLU A 188 2.94 -27.53 11.46
CA GLU A 188 2.75 -26.38 12.35
C GLU A 188 2.50 -25.10 11.53
N ASP A 189 1.66 -24.21 12.05
CA ASP A 189 1.40 -22.90 11.48
C ASP A 189 2.50 -21.89 11.84
N GLY A 190 2.54 -20.74 11.13
CA GLY A 190 3.44 -19.64 11.44
C GLY A 190 4.93 -19.93 11.21
N GLN A 191 5.27 -20.87 10.33
CA GLN A 191 6.67 -21.28 10.17
C GLN A 191 7.48 -20.32 9.29
N PHE A 192 6.89 -19.81 8.20
CA PHE A 192 7.62 -19.02 7.22
C PHE A 192 6.85 -17.78 6.76
N MET A 193 7.61 -16.73 6.43
CA MET A 193 7.17 -15.60 5.64
C MET A 193 8.06 -15.46 4.42
N LEU A 194 7.46 -15.24 3.27
CA LEU A 194 8.13 -15.00 2.00
C LEU A 194 7.80 -13.57 1.55
N THR A 195 8.81 -12.75 1.25
CA THR A 195 8.59 -11.43 0.65
C THR A 195 9.20 -11.39 -0.74
N GLY A 196 8.46 -10.81 -1.68
CA GLY A 196 8.92 -10.66 -3.06
C GLY A 196 8.00 -9.77 -3.88
N SER A 197 8.53 -9.26 -4.98
CA SER A 197 7.79 -8.43 -5.94
C SER A 197 7.37 -9.19 -7.20
N ALA A 198 7.50 -10.51 -7.21
CA ALA A 198 7.17 -11.37 -8.34
C ALA A 198 6.38 -12.61 -7.89
N VAL A 199 5.55 -13.11 -8.79
CA VAL A 199 4.89 -14.41 -8.66
C VAL A 199 5.90 -15.52 -9.03
N PRO A 200 5.75 -16.78 -8.54
CA PRO A 200 6.60 -17.88 -8.99
C PRO A 200 6.70 -17.90 -10.52
N PRO A 201 7.90 -18.05 -11.09
CA PRO A 201 8.05 -18.07 -12.54
C PRO A 201 7.22 -19.22 -13.13
N LYS A 202 6.51 -18.92 -14.21
CA LYS A 202 5.81 -19.96 -14.98
C LYS A 202 6.83 -20.75 -15.78
N PRO A 203 6.63 -22.08 -15.96
CA PRO A 203 7.52 -22.87 -16.81
C PRO A 203 7.52 -22.30 -18.23
N LYS A 204 8.71 -22.16 -18.80
CA LYS A 204 8.87 -21.75 -20.21
C LYS A 204 8.34 -22.85 -21.11
N LYS A 205 7.53 -22.47 -22.09
CA LYS A 205 6.95 -23.36 -23.10
C LYS A 205 7.52 -22.99 -24.46
N ASP A 206 7.78 -24.01 -25.30
CA ASP A 206 8.10 -23.80 -26.71
C ASP A 206 6.86 -23.32 -27.50
N GLU A 207 7.03 -23.05 -28.78
CA GLU A 207 5.97 -22.66 -29.69
C GLU A 207 4.84 -23.69 -29.84
N TYR A 208 5.11 -24.96 -29.46
CA TYR A 208 4.15 -26.05 -29.43
C TYR A 208 3.49 -26.27 -28.06
N GLY A 209 3.84 -25.47 -27.07
CA GLY A 209 3.30 -25.57 -25.72
C GLY A 209 4.01 -26.59 -24.80
N ASN A 210 5.11 -27.22 -25.26
CA ASN A 210 5.92 -28.13 -24.46
C ASN A 210 6.83 -27.34 -23.52
N ILE A 211 7.11 -27.89 -22.34
CA ILE A 211 8.04 -27.30 -21.38
C ILE A 211 9.48 -27.48 -21.90
N ILE A 212 10.17 -26.37 -22.23
CA ILE A 212 11.47 -26.36 -22.92
C ILE A 212 12.63 -26.79 -22.00
N GLU A 213 12.49 -26.56 -20.69
CA GLU A 213 13.47 -26.95 -19.68
C GLU A 213 12.77 -27.81 -18.63
N GLU A 214 13.48 -28.77 -18.04
CA GLU A 214 13.07 -29.44 -16.79
C GLU A 214 13.03 -28.45 -15.61
N GLU A 215 12.58 -27.23 -15.87
CA GLU A 215 12.25 -26.27 -14.82
C GLU A 215 11.08 -26.88 -14.06
N LYS A 216 11.38 -27.23 -12.83
CA LYS A 216 10.47 -27.80 -11.85
C LYS A 216 9.13 -27.10 -11.94
N ILE A 217 8.10 -27.87 -12.23
CA ILE A 217 6.71 -27.42 -12.10
C ILE A 217 6.53 -27.06 -10.63
N TYR A 218 6.56 -25.77 -10.30
CA TYR A 218 6.31 -25.32 -8.94
C TYR A 218 4.85 -25.61 -8.58
N HIS A 219 4.65 -26.32 -7.48
CA HIS A 219 3.32 -26.58 -6.98
C HIS A 219 2.60 -25.28 -6.62
N THR A 220 1.26 -25.27 -6.63
CA THR A 220 0.46 -24.06 -6.38
C THR A 220 0.62 -23.49 -4.97
N GLY A 221 1.13 -24.27 -4.00
CA GLY A 221 1.22 -23.89 -2.59
C GLY A 221 -0.14 -23.87 -1.86
N THR A 222 -1.21 -24.23 -2.55
CA THR A 222 -2.58 -24.20 -2.00
C THR A 222 -2.68 -25.00 -0.70
N GLY A 223 -3.24 -24.39 0.34
CA GLY A 223 -3.43 -24.97 1.66
C GLY A 223 -2.18 -24.95 2.57
N ARG A 224 -1.00 -24.50 2.08
CA ARG A 224 0.25 -24.40 2.85
C ARG A 224 0.77 -22.98 2.91
N ILE A 225 0.60 -22.22 1.82
CA ILE A 225 1.09 -20.84 1.68
C ILE A 225 -0.09 -19.94 1.43
N SER A 226 -0.46 -19.14 2.41
CA SER A 226 -1.46 -18.09 2.26
C SER A 226 -0.83 -16.85 1.61
N ARG A 227 -1.66 -15.95 1.07
CA ARG A 227 -1.18 -14.73 0.41
C ARG A 227 -1.70 -13.50 1.11
N LEU A 228 -0.83 -12.51 1.26
CA LEU A 228 -1.13 -11.17 1.76
C LEU A 228 -0.65 -10.15 0.73
N LYS A 229 -1.57 -9.39 0.13
CA LYS A 229 -1.21 -8.28 -0.74
C LYS A 229 -0.99 -7.04 0.11
N LEU A 230 0.21 -6.47 0.07
CA LEU A 230 0.54 -5.21 0.72
C LEU A 230 0.53 -4.09 -0.31
N ARG A 231 -0.36 -3.11 -0.12
CA ARG A 231 -0.44 -1.88 -0.94
C ARG A 231 0.42 -0.76 -0.34
N PRO A 232 0.64 0.36 -1.03
CA PRO A 232 1.08 1.60 -0.39
C PRO A 232 0.19 1.99 0.78
N MET A 233 0.67 2.83 1.68
CA MET A 233 -0.05 3.21 2.91
C MET A 233 -1.32 3.98 2.57
N SER A 234 -2.41 3.67 3.28
CA SER A 234 -3.62 4.48 3.31
C SER A 234 -3.38 5.82 4.02
N LEU A 235 -4.35 6.73 3.96
CA LEU A 235 -4.29 7.99 4.71
C LEU A 235 -4.31 7.75 6.22
N TRP A 236 -5.03 6.74 6.70
CA TRP A 236 -4.99 6.32 8.10
C TRP A 236 -3.60 5.80 8.51
N GLU A 237 -3.03 4.88 7.74
CA GLU A 237 -1.70 4.33 8.03
C GLU A 237 -0.58 5.38 7.97
N SER A 238 -0.75 6.44 7.15
CA SER A 238 0.19 7.56 7.07
C SER A 238 -0.07 8.66 8.11
N GLU A 239 -1.12 8.53 8.94
CA GLU A 239 -1.56 9.49 9.96
C GLU A 239 -2.02 10.83 9.36
N ASP A 240 -2.55 10.79 8.14
CA ASP A 240 -3.19 11.94 7.48
C ASP A 240 -4.72 11.92 7.68
N SER A 241 -5.32 10.77 7.99
CA SER A 241 -6.72 10.65 8.43
C SER A 241 -6.80 10.61 9.96
N THR A 242 -7.85 11.20 10.55
CA THR A 242 -8.15 11.12 11.99
C THR A 242 -8.59 9.72 12.39
N GLY A 243 -9.24 8.99 11.46
CA GLY A 243 -9.75 7.64 11.71
C GLY A 243 -10.98 7.58 12.60
N ASP A 244 -11.73 8.65 12.70
CA ASP A 244 -12.93 8.71 13.54
C ASP A 244 -14.06 7.83 12.98
N VAL A 245 -14.13 7.67 11.66
CA VAL A 245 -15.10 6.80 10.98
C VAL A 245 -14.44 5.47 10.62
N SER A 246 -14.88 4.38 11.26
CA SER A 246 -14.44 3.02 10.91
C SER A 246 -15.36 2.42 9.85
N LEU A 247 -14.74 1.94 8.74
CA LEU A 247 -15.46 1.21 7.70
C LEU A 247 -16.11 -0.07 8.26
N GLY A 248 -15.42 -0.76 9.18
CA GLY A 248 -15.96 -1.92 9.87
C GLY A 248 -17.23 -1.59 10.66
N HIS A 249 -17.21 -0.49 11.40
CA HIS A 249 -18.37 -0.05 12.16
C HIS A 249 -19.57 0.31 11.26
N LEU A 250 -19.35 0.87 10.07
CA LEU A 250 -20.42 1.15 9.11
C LEU A 250 -21.16 -0.13 8.63
N PHE A 251 -20.49 -1.28 8.64
CA PHE A 251 -21.14 -2.57 8.35
C PHE A 251 -22.00 -3.07 9.49
N GLU A 252 -21.69 -2.67 10.72
CA GLU A 252 -22.43 -3.06 11.93
C GLU A 252 -23.57 -2.09 12.24
N ASN A 253 -23.26 -0.80 12.19
CA ASN A 253 -24.20 0.29 12.47
C ASN A 253 -23.83 1.55 11.70
N ALA A 254 -24.60 1.89 10.69
CA ALA A 254 -24.45 3.09 9.87
C ALA A 254 -25.37 4.25 10.27
N ASP A 255 -26.08 4.16 11.41
CA ASP A 255 -27.08 5.16 11.80
C ASP A 255 -26.44 6.46 12.30
N THR A 256 -25.26 6.37 12.90
CA THR A 256 -24.53 7.52 13.44
C THR A 256 -23.11 7.52 12.93
N VAL A 257 -22.67 8.66 12.40
CA VAL A 257 -21.29 8.96 12.07
C VAL A 257 -20.92 10.28 12.74
N ASP A 258 -19.73 10.33 13.33
CA ASP A 258 -19.18 11.51 13.99
C ASP A 258 -17.66 11.54 13.78
N GLY A 259 -17.05 12.71 13.85
CA GLY A 259 -15.63 12.90 13.69
C GLY A 259 -15.27 14.19 12.95
N GLU A 260 -13.98 14.35 12.71
CA GLU A 260 -13.43 15.52 12.04
C GLU A 260 -12.50 15.12 10.88
N SER A 261 -12.32 16.02 9.92
CA SER A 261 -11.32 15.91 8.88
C SER A 261 -10.58 17.23 8.73
N HIS A 262 -9.24 17.14 8.64
CA HIS A 262 -8.37 18.30 8.50
C HIS A 262 -7.75 18.41 7.11
N ILE A 263 -8.27 17.67 6.13
CA ILE A 263 -7.77 17.67 4.75
C ILE A 263 -8.53 18.72 3.94
N ASP A 264 -7.85 19.83 3.63
CA ASP A 264 -8.28 20.79 2.64
C ASP A 264 -7.85 20.39 1.22
N LEU A 265 -8.22 21.20 0.22
CA LEU A 265 -7.95 20.91 -1.18
C LEU A 265 -6.45 20.90 -1.50
N ASP A 266 -5.66 21.81 -0.94
CA ASP A 266 -4.21 21.86 -1.12
C ASP A 266 -3.53 20.62 -0.53
N ARG A 267 -3.96 20.24 0.67
CA ARG A 267 -3.47 19.03 1.34
C ARG A 267 -3.85 17.77 0.56
N LEU A 268 -5.08 17.67 0.10
CA LEU A 268 -5.55 16.54 -0.71
C LEU A 268 -4.71 16.39 -1.99
N ALA A 269 -4.48 17.49 -2.71
CA ALA A 269 -3.65 17.50 -3.91
C ALA A 269 -2.20 17.05 -3.61
N PHE A 270 -1.63 17.54 -2.50
CA PHE A 270 -0.31 17.10 -2.04
C PHE A 270 -0.29 15.60 -1.73
N LEU A 271 -1.26 15.08 -0.97
CA LEU A 271 -1.36 13.68 -0.59
C LEU A 271 -1.53 12.76 -1.80
N THR A 272 -2.32 13.19 -2.78
CA THR A 272 -2.52 12.48 -4.05
C THR A 272 -1.21 12.36 -4.84
N CYS A 273 -0.43 13.45 -4.95
CA CYS A 273 0.89 13.44 -5.62
C CYS A 273 1.98 12.72 -4.82
N ARG A 274 1.93 12.78 -3.47
CA ARG A 274 2.89 12.10 -2.60
C ARG A 274 2.73 10.58 -2.66
N GLY A 275 1.48 10.13 -2.71
CA GLY A 275 1.12 8.73 -2.56
C GLY A 275 1.37 8.15 -1.16
N GLY A 276 1.13 6.85 -1.05
CA GLY A 276 1.27 6.09 0.20
C GLY A 276 2.62 5.37 0.36
N TRP A 277 3.67 5.75 -0.34
CA TRP A 277 4.97 5.11 -0.23
C TRP A 277 5.60 5.40 1.13
N PRO A 278 5.95 4.39 1.97
CA PRO A 278 6.45 4.61 3.33
C PRO A 278 7.64 5.58 3.37
N LYS A 279 8.52 5.51 2.35
CA LYS A 279 9.68 6.40 2.28
C LYS A 279 9.28 7.85 1.97
N ALA A 280 8.22 8.08 1.20
CA ALA A 280 7.66 9.41 0.93
C ALA A 280 6.97 9.97 2.18
N VAL A 281 6.15 9.15 2.84
CA VAL A 281 5.43 9.49 4.09
C VAL A 281 6.40 9.93 5.19
N LEU A 282 7.53 9.24 5.36
CA LEU A 282 8.53 9.54 6.38
C LEU A 282 9.45 10.75 6.05
N ARG A 283 9.30 11.39 4.89
CA ARG A 283 10.11 12.55 4.51
C ARG A 283 9.55 13.83 5.12
N LYS A 284 10.43 14.62 5.77
CA LYS A 284 10.05 15.90 6.38
C LYS A 284 9.89 17.06 5.38
N LYS A 285 10.58 16.98 4.22
CA LYS A 285 10.54 18.04 3.19
C LYS A 285 9.60 17.61 2.07
N GLU A 286 8.58 18.38 1.80
CA GLU A 286 7.57 18.12 0.75
C GLU A 286 8.19 17.83 -0.62
N LYS A 287 9.12 18.66 -1.08
CA LYS A 287 9.82 18.44 -2.35
C LYS A 287 10.49 17.05 -2.42
N ALA A 288 11.11 16.59 -1.33
CA ALA A 288 11.75 15.28 -1.29
C ALA A 288 10.72 14.13 -1.17
N SER A 289 9.57 14.41 -0.57
CA SER A 289 8.43 13.49 -0.48
C SER A 289 7.82 13.26 -1.87
N LEU A 290 7.51 14.32 -2.60
CA LEU A 290 6.94 14.27 -3.96
C LEU A 290 7.90 13.63 -4.98
N ALA A 291 9.22 13.87 -4.86
CA ALA A 291 10.20 13.27 -5.75
C ALA A 291 10.18 11.72 -5.76
N GLN A 292 9.73 11.09 -4.68
CA GLN A 292 9.68 9.63 -4.59
C GLN A 292 8.74 8.98 -5.62
N ALA A 293 7.65 9.64 -5.99
CA ALA A 293 6.71 9.15 -7.00
C ALA A 293 7.35 9.15 -8.40
N PHE A 294 8.08 10.20 -8.74
CA PHE A 294 8.83 10.30 -10.01
C PHE A 294 9.97 9.27 -10.06
N ASP A 295 10.76 9.16 -8.99
CA ASP A 295 11.84 8.15 -8.89
C ASP A 295 11.28 6.73 -9.05
N TYR A 296 10.10 6.45 -8.49
CA TYR A 296 9.43 5.16 -8.63
C TYR A 296 8.97 4.91 -10.06
N PHE A 297 8.28 5.88 -10.68
CA PHE A 297 7.84 5.81 -12.07
C PHE A 297 9.01 5.55 -13.02
N ASP A 298 10.08 6.33 -12.89
CA ASP A 298 11.29 6.16 -13.72
C ASP A 298 11.93 4.78 -13.53
N SER A 299 11.97 4.25 -12.30
CA SER A 299 12.47 2.90 -12.03
C SER A 299 11.61 1.81 -12.66
N VAL A 300 10.28 1.98 -12.65
CA VAL A 300 9.35 1.04 -13.29
C VAL A 300 9.59 0.96 -14.79
N VAL A 301 9.63 2.10 -15.48
CA VAL A 301 9.73 2.13 -16.95
C VAL A 301 11.12 1.76 -17.45
N SER A 302 12.20 2.16 -16.75
CA SER A 302 13.58 1.90 -17.19
C SER A 302 14.08 0.50 -16.83
N THR A 303 13.63 -0.06 -15.72
CA THR A 303 14.25 -1.26 -15.13
C THR A 303 13.26 -2.37 -14.85
N ASP A 304 12.15 -2.08 -14.12
CA ASP A 304 11.34 -3.13 -13.53
C ASP A 304 10.50 -3.88 -14.58
N ILE A 305 9.92 -3.16 -15.53
CA ILE A 305 9.10 -3.75 -16.59
C ILE A 305 9.89 -4.69 -17.52
N LYS A 306 11.21 -4.48 -17.63
CA LYS A 306 12.13 -5.33 -18.44
C LYS A 306 12.50 -6.64 -17.73
N ARG A 307 12.25 -6.75 -16.42
CA ARG A 307 12.62 -7.90 -15.59
C ARG A 307 11.46 -8.81 -15.22
N VAL A 308 10.27 -8.55 -15.75
CA VAL A 308 9.05 -9.31 -15.39
C VAL A 308 9.08 -10.71 -16.01
N ASP A 309 9.51 -10.76 -17.24
CA ASP A 309 9.65 -11.94 -18.09
C ASP A 309 10.82 -11.71 -19.05
N ASP A 310 11.13 -12.67 -19.91
CA ASP A 310 12.24 -12.55 -20.87
C ASP A 310 11.88 -11.68 -22.10
N VAL A 311 10.81 -10.89 -22.03
CA VAL A 311 10.39 -9.98 -23.10
C VAL A 311 11.13 -8.66 -22.98
N GLU A 312 11.90 -8.29 -23.99
CA GLU A 312 12.51 -6.98 -24.07
C GLU A 312 11.43 -5.91 -24.34
N ARG A 313 11.36 -4.92 -23.45
CA ARG A 313 10.38 -3.83 -23.52
C ARG A 313 11.07 -2.49 -23.68
N ASP A 314 10.58 -1.71 -24.63
CA ASP A 314 11.05 -0.35 -24.86
C ASP A 314 10.57 0.59 -23.75
N GLU A 315 11.48 1.44 -23.26
CA GLU A 315 11.22 2.37 -22.16
C GLU A 315 10.27 3.49 -22.56
N GLU A 316 10.46 4.06 -23.76
CA GLU A 316 9.63 5.16 -24.23
C GLU A 316 8.20 4.70 -24.48
N LEU A 317 8.03 3.50 -25.02
CA LEU A 317 6.74 2.88 -25.17
C LEU A 317 6.08 2.61 -23.81
N ALA A 318 6.82 2.14 -22.81
CA ALA A 318 6.33 1.98 -21.46
C ALA A 318 5.82 3.31 -20.88
N ARG A 319 6.57 4.41 -21.07
CA ARG A 319 6.15 5.77 -20.66
C ARG A 319 4.85 6.18 -21.32
N ARG A 320 4.71 5.99 -22.63
CA ARG A 320 3.48 6.33 -23.38
C ARG A 320 2.28 5.51 -22.92
N ILE A 321 2.46 4.21 -22.74
CA ILE A 321 1.39 3.33 -22.23
C ILE A 321 0.96 3.76 -20.83
N MET A 322 1.90 3.98 -19.91
CA MET A 322 1.58 4.43 -18.55
C MET A 322 0.94 5.82 -18.54
N ARG A 323 1.36 6.73 -19.42
CA ARG A 323 0.72 8.05 -19.57
C ARG A 323 -0.71 7.94 -20.08
N SER A 324 -0.96 7.13 -21.11
CA SER A 324 -2.32 6.87 -21.60
C SER A 324 -3.18 6.19 -20.52
N TYR A 325 -2.59 5.24 -19.78
CA TYR A 325 -3.27 4.59 -18.67
C TYR A 325 -3.62 5.57 -17.54
N ALA A 326 -2.75 6.54 -17.25
CA ALA A 326 -2.99 7.59 -16.26
C ALA A 326 -4.16 8.51 -16.63
N ARG A 327 -4.33 8.81 -17.93
CA ARG A 327 -5.45 9.61 -18.45
C ARG A 327 -6.79 8.89 -18.41
N ASN A 328 -6.76 7.57 -18.25
CA ASN A 328 -7.94 6.71 -18.22
C ASN A 328 -8.20 6.11 -16.82
N GLN A 329 -7.65 6.73 -15.75
CA GLN A 329 -7.97 6.31 -14.37
C GLN A 329 -9.47 6.48 -14.10
N GLY A 330 -10.05 5.61 -13.27
CA GLY A 330 -11.47 5.63 -12.94
C GLY A 330 -12.39 5.30 -14.13
N SER A 331 -11.86 4.87 -15.28
CA SER A 331 -12.66 4.56 -16.47
C SER A 331 -12.57 3.10 -16.88
N GLN A 332 -13.54 2.63 -17.68
CA GLN A 332 -13.55 1.29 -18.28
C GLN A 332 -12.88 1.28 -19.67
N ALA A 333 -11.81 2.07 -19.83
CA ALA A 333 -11.08 2.13 -21.09
C ALA A 333 -10.58 0.74 -21.53
N THR A 334 -10.84 0.40 -22.79
CA THR A 334 -10.35 -0.85 -23.39
C THR A 334 -8.88 -0.73 -23.76
N VAL A 335 -8.22 -1.87 -24.04
CA VAL A 335 -6.86 -1.86 -24.61
C VAL A 335 -6.84 -1.10 -25.93
N GLY A 336 -7.90 -1.23 -26.76
CA GLY A 336 -8.07 -0.48 -28.00
C GLY A 336 -8.16 1.04 -27.78
N THR A 337 -8.80 1.50 -26.69
CA THR A 337 -8.84 2.93 -26.32
C THR A 337 -7.44 3.45 -26.01
N ILE A 338 -6.68 2.71 -25.21
CA ILE A 338 -5.29 3.04 -24.85
C ILE A 338 -4.41 3.05 -26.11
N LEU A 339 -4.57 2.06 -27.00
CA LEU A 339 -3.84 1.97 -28.26
C LEU A 339 -4.17 3.18 -29.18
N ALA A 340 -5.44 3.56 -29.27
CA ALA A 340 -5.85 4.72 -30.08
C ALA A 340 -5.24 6.04 -29.58
N ASP A 341 -5.19 6.22 -28.24
CA ASP A 341 -4.53 7.37 -27.63
C ASP A 341 -3.02 7.42 -27.94
N ILE A 342 -2.34 6.26 -27.93
CA ILE A 342 -0.91 6.17 -28.27
C ILE A 342 -0.67 6.45 -29.77
N LYS A 343 -1.51 5.90 -30.68
CA LYS A 343 -1.40 6.08 -32.13
C LYS A 343 -1.62 7.53 -32.55
N ASN A 344 -2.57 8.21 -31.93
CA ASN A 344 -2.80 9.63 -32.18
C ASN A 344 -1.57 10.52 -31.85
N ASN A 345 -0.61 9.99 -31.08
CA ASN A 345 0.64 10.64 -30.72
C ASN A 345 1.87 10.13 -31.52
N GLY A 346 1.68 9.42 -32.65
CA GLY A 346 2.73 9.20 -33.65
C GLY A 346 3.24 7.77 -33.82
N ASP A 347 2.55 6.73 -33.36
CA ASP A 347 3.01 5.35 -33.47
C ASP A 347 2.00 4.45 -34.21
N GLU A 348 1.98 4.56 -35.56
CA GLU A 348 0.97 3.90 -36.41
C GLU A 348 1.08 2.37 -36.44
N GLN A 349 2.23 1.77 -36.09
CA GLN A 349 2.50 0.34 -36.28
C GLN A 349 2.23 -0.54 -35.03
N MET A 350 1.77 0.06 -33.92
CA MET A 350 1.56 -0.67 -32.67
C MET A 350 0.32 -1.56 -32.72
N SER A 351 0.39 -2.75 -32.10
CA SER A 351 -0.70 -3.71 -32.01
C SER A 351 -1.34 -3.75 -30.60
N ASP A 352 -2.63 -4.17 -30.53
CA ASP A 352 -3.31 -4.45 -29.26
C ASP A 352 -2.55 -5.46 -28.40
N ALA A 353 -1.95 -6.49 -29.03
CA ALA A 353 -1.17 -7.52 -28.34
C ALA A 353 0.06 -6.93 -27.63
N THR A 354 0.72 -5.94 -28.24
CA THR A 354 1.85 -5.23 -27.62
C THR A 354 1.39 -4.47 -26.39
N VAL A 355 0.35 -3.63 -26.51
CA VAL A 355 -0.18 -2.87 -25.37
C VAL A 355 -0.64 -3.81 -24.24
N TYR A 356 -1.33 -4.90 -24.60
CA TYR A 356 -1.74 -5.91 -23.63
C TYR A 356 -0.56 -6.54 -22.88
N SER A 357 0.55 -6.86 -23.58
CA SER A 357 1.78 -7.39 -22.97
C SER A 357 2.36 -6.46 -21.92
N TYR A 358 2.38 -5.14 -22.20
CA TYR A 358 2.88 -4.15 -21.22
C TYR A 358 1.94 -4.02 -20.02
N ILE A 359 0.62 -3.92 -20.24
CA ILE A 359 -0.36 -3.84 -19.15
C ILE A 359 -0.28 -5.10 -18.27
N LYS A 360 -0.12 -6.27 -18.88
CA LYS A 360 0.04 -7.53 -18.15
C LYS A 360 1.31 -7.50 -17.28
N ALA A 361 2.45 -7.06 -17.82
CA ALA A 361 3.69 -6.93 -17.07
C ALA A 361 3.55 -5.95 -15.89
N LEU A 362 2.90 -4.80 -16.10
CA LEU A 362 2.63 -3.83 -15.04
C LEU A 362 1.73 -4.39 -13.94
N LYS A 363 0.77 -5.26 -14.28
CA LYS A 363 -0.05 -6.00 -13.30
C LYS A 363 0.78 -7.02 -12.51
N GLU A 364 1.69 -7.74 -13.17
CA GLU A 364 2.56 -8.75 -12.55
C GLU A 364 3.56 -8.15 -11.54
N ILE A 365 3.96 -6.89 -11.73
CA ILE A 365 4.79 -6.14 -10.74
C ILE A 365 3.97 -5.23 -9.82
N PHE A 366 2.66 -5.41 -9.78
CA PHE A 366 1.73 -4.69 -8.90
C PHE A 366 1.73 -3.16 -9.09
N VAL A 367 2.00 -2.65 -10.29
CA VAL A 367 1.86 -1.23 -10.63
C VAL A 367 0.42 -0.89 -10.96
N ILE A 368 -0.29 -1.81 -11.61
CA ILE A 368 -1.70 -1.71 -11.97
C ILE A 368 -2.51 -2.66 -11.08
N GLU A 369 -3.60 -2.15 -10.53
CA GLU A 369 -4.60 -2.93 -9.82
C GLU A 369 -6.01 -2.47 -10.22
N ASP A 370 -6.50 -3.01 -11.35
CA ASP A 370 -7.85 -2.71 -11.85
C ASP A 370 -8.94 -3.19 -10.90
N SER A 371 -10.11 -2.57 -10.96
CA SER A 371 -11.30 -2.98 -10.23
C SER A 371 -12.20 -3.81 -11.12
N THR A 372 -12.52 -5.03 -10.68
CA THR A 372 -13.44 -5.91 -11.40
C THR A 372 -14.89 -5.51 -11.18
N ALA A 373 -15.77 -5.83 -12.13
CA ALA A 373 -17.17 -5.52 -12.02
C ALA A 373 -17.87 -6.34 -10.92
N TRP A 374 -18.66 -5.66 -10.09
CA TRP A 374 -19.56 -6.29 -9.14
C TRP A 374 -20.83 -6.77 -9.80
N ASN A 375 -21.31 -7.95 -9.42
CA ASN A 375 -22.55 -8.49 -9.91
C ASN A 375 -23.50 -8.79 -8.76
N PRO A 376 -24.55 -7.98 -8.55
CA PRO A 376 -25.56 -8.22 -7.53
C PRO A 376 -26.38 -9.49 -7.79
N ASN A 377 -26.34 -10.05 -9.01
CA ASN A 377 -27.06 -11.27 -9.35
C ASN A 377 -26.06 -12.41 -9.61
N LEU A 378 -25.83 -13.27 -8.63
CA LEU A 378 -24.88 -14.38 -8.66
C LEU A 378 -25.00 -15.33 -9.88
N ARG A 379 -26.14 -15.32 -10.58
CA ARG A 379 -26.41 -16.15 -11.76
C ARG A 379 -26.37 -15.39 -13.08
N SER A 380 -26.10 -14.08 -13.07
CA SER A 380 -26.04 -13.27 -14.29
C SER A 380 -24.70 -13.43 -15.00
N LYS A 381 -24.74 -13.85 -16.27
CA LYS A 381 -23.59 -13.88 -17.17
C LYS A 381 -23.16 -12.48 -17.64
N THR A 382 -23.98 -11.47 -17.41
CA THR A 382 -23.80 -10.11 -17.95
C THR A 382 -22.62 -9.39 -17.30
N ALA A 383 -22.36 -9.61 -16.01
CA ALA A 383 -21.26 -8.95 -15.29
C ALA A 383 -19.86 -9.48 -15.66
N ILE A 384 -19.75 -10.73 -16.09
CA ILE A 384 -18.47 -11.32 -16.53
C ILE A 384 -17.93 -10.65 -17.81
N ARG A 385 -18.78 -9.95 -18.54
CA ARG A 385 -18.47 -9.25 -19.80
C ARG A 385 -18.18 -7.77 -19.62
N THR A 386 -18.28 -7.22 -18.41
CA THR A 386 -18.01 -5.81 -18.13
C THR A 386 -16.50 -5.62 -18.02
N SER A 387 -15.98 -4.60 -18.68
CA SER A 387 -14.55 -4.25 -18.61
C SER A 387 -14.20 -3.82 -17.19
N ASP A 388 -13.00 -4.15 -16.74
CA ASP A 388 -12.48 -3.65 -15.49
C ASP A 388 -12.31 -2.13 -15.53
N THR A 389 -12.55 -1.44 -14.41
CA THR A 389 -12.18 -0.04 -14.23
C THR A 389 -10.68 0.07 -13.96
N ARG A 390 -10.02 1.00 -14.63
CA ARG A 390 -8.56 1.15 -14.68
C ARG A 390 -8.05 1.92 -13.47
N TYR A 391 -7.14 1.30 -12.71
CA TYR A 391 -6.46 1.95 -11.59
C TYR A 391 -4.98 1.56 -11.53
N PHE A 392 -4.14 2.55 -11.22
CA PHE A 392 -2.84 2.24 -10.61
C PHE A 392 -3.05 1.83 -9.15
N ILE A 393 -2.06 1.14 -8.60
CA ILE A 393 -2.09 0.74 -7.18
C ILE A 393 -1.96 1.93 -6.23
N ASP A 394 -1.48 3.08 -6.73
CA ASP A 394 -1.31 4.33 -5.98
C ASP A 394 -1.48 5.54 -6.92
N PRO A 395 -2.21 6.60 -6.49
CA PRO A 395 -2.51 7.75 -7.33
C PRO A 395 -1.25 8.51 -7.79
N SER A 396 -0.18 8.49 -7.00
CA SER A 396 1.07 9.18 -7.32
C SER A 396 1.78 8.64 -8.56
N ILE A 397 1.48 7.41 -8.98
CA ILE A 397 1.98 6.85 -10.25
C ILE A 397 1.32 7.58 -11.43
N ALA A 398 0.02 7.88 -11.34
CA ALA A 398 -0.69 8.61 -12.37
C ALA A 398 -0.18 10.06 -12.49
N THR A 399 -0.02 10.76 -11.36
CA THR A 399 0.51 12.12 -11.37
C THR A 399 1.94 12.18 -11.92
N ALA A 400 2.81 11.23 -11.56
CA ALA A 400 4.17 11.12 -12.09
C ALA A 400 4.17 10.82 -13.60
N ALA A 401 3.32 9.89 -14.09
CA ALA A 401 3.21 9.56 -15.51
C ALA A 401 2.71 10.74 -16.36
N LEU A 402 1.87 11.61 -15.80
CA LEU A 402 1.37 12.82 -16.44
C LEU A 402 2.31 14.03 -16.27
N GLY A 403 3.26 13.96 -15.36
CA GLY A 403 4.15 15.05 -15.01
C GLY A 403 3.47 16.15 -14.18
N LEU A 404 2.44 15.80 -13.40
CA LEU A 404 1.63 16.73 -12.62
C LEU A 404 2.14 16.86 -11.18
N GLY A 405 2.08 18.09 -10.66
CA GLY A 405 2.25 18.40 -9.24
C GLY A 405 0.92 18.83 -8.59
N PRO A 406 0.93 19.12 -7.26
CA PRO A 406 -0.29 19.48 -6.54
C PRO A 406 -1.04 20.67 -7.12
N LYS A 407 -0.34 21.69 -7.60
CA LYS A 407 -0.95 22.90 -8.21
C LYS A 407 -1.63 22.59 -9.54
N ASP A 408 -1.08 21.66 -10.33
CA ASP A 408 -1.64 21.27 -11.62
C ASP A 408 -2.98 20.55 -11.41
N LEU A 409 -3.08 19.70 -10.37
CA LEU A 409 -4.34 19.05 -9.99
C LEU A 409 -5.42 20.07 -9.57
N ILE A 410 -5.05 21.08 -8.79
CA ILE A 410 -6.00 22.14 -8.37
C ILE A 410 -6.49 22.97 -9.57
N ASN A 411 -5.65 23.16 -10.57
CA ASN A 411 -6.00 23.91 -11.78
C ASN A 411 -6.86 23.09 -12.75
N ASP A 412 -6.86 21.75 -12.64
CA ASP A 412 -7.66 20.83 -13.46
C ASP A 412 -8.45 19.87 -12.56
N MET A 413 -9.60 20.36 -12.08
CA MET A 413 -10.45 19.62 -11.14
C MET A 413 -11.06 18.35 -11.74
N GLU A 414 -11.18 18.25 -13.07
CA GLU A 414 -11.67 17.06 -13.75
C GLU A 414 -10.62 15.94 -13.66
N THR A 415 -9.37 16.22 -14.03
CA THR A 415 -8.24 15.29 -13.86
C THR A 415 -8.01 14.96 -12.39
N PHE A 416 -8.14 15.94 -11.49
CA PHE A 416 -8.01 15.70 -10.06
C PHE A 416 -9.05 14.71 -9.55
N GLY A 417 -10.32 14.85 -9.98
CA GLY A 417 -11.40 13.93 -9.61
C GLY A 417 -11.06 12.48 -9.95
N LEU A 418 -10.61 12.22 -11.18
CA LEU A 418 -10.24 10.88 -11.64
C LEU A 418 -9.06 10.28 -10.86
N ILE A 419 -8.05 11.10 -10.52
CA ILE A 419 -6.89 10.61 -9.77
C ILE A 419 -7.22 10.46 -8.27
N PHE A 420 -8.08 11.32 -7.72
CA PHE A 420 -8.59 11.18 -6.36
C PHE A 420 -9.37 9.87 -6.19
N GLU A 421 -10.16 9.48 -7.18
CA GLU A 421 -10.85 8.18 -7.15
C GLU A 421 -9.86 7.02 -6.98
N THR A 422 -8.69 7.06 -7.63
CA THR A 422 -7.61 6.07 -7.42
C THR A 422 -7.10 6.07 -5.97
N LEU A 423 -6.96 7.25 -5.34
CA LEU A 423 -6.59 7.36 -3.92
C LEU A 423 -7.64 6.71 -3.03
N ALA A 424 -8.90 7.06 -3.23
CA ALA A 424 -10.01 6.56 -2.43
C ALA A 424 -10.19 5.04 -2.57
N VAL A 425 -10.12 4.51 -3.79
CA VAL A 425 -10.20 3.06 -4.05
C VAL A 425 -9.01 2.31 -3.43
N ARG A 426 -7.78 2.88 -3.43
CA ARG A 426 -6.64 2.31 -2.72
C ARG A 426 -6.93 2.16 -1.23
N ASP A 427 -7.43 3.22 -0.58
CA ASP A 427 -7.70 3.23 0.85
C ASP A 427 -8.85 2.28 1.20
N LEU A 428 -9.94 2.31 0.45
CA LEU A 428 -11.04 1.36 0.62
C LEU A 428 -10.58 -0.09 0.50
N ARG A 429 -9.62 -0.40 -0.41
CA ARG A 429 -9.05 -1.74 -0.54
C ARG A 429 -8.22 -2.15 0.67
N VAL A 430 -7.44 -1.23 1.23
CA VAL A 430 -6.65 -1.48 2.46
C VAL A 430 -7.60 -1.79 3.62
N TYR A 431 -8.66 -0.99 3.78
CA TYR A 431 -9.63 -1.17 4.87
C TYR A 431 -10.52 -2.41 4.66
N ALA A 432 -10.93 -2.68 3.42
CA ALA A 432 -11.70 -3.88 3.10
C ALA A 432 -10.92 -5.17 3.36
N ASP A 433 -9.59 -5.19 3.12
CA ASP A 433 -8.77 -6.36 3.42
C ASP A 433 -8.80 -6.72 4.92
N ALA A 434 -8.89 -5.73 5.83
CA ALA A 434 -9.02 -5.96 7.28
C ALA A 434 -10.37 -6.62 7.65
N LEU A 435 -11.37 -6.45 6.80
CA LEU A 435 -12.73 -6.95 7.00
C LEU A 435 -13.02 -8.23 6.18
N ASP A 436 -11.99 -8.90 5.66
CA ASP A 436 -12.15 -10.02 4.72
C ASP A 436 -13.01 -9.66 3.50
N GLY A 437 -12.96 -8.41 3.07
CA GLY A 437 -13.73 -7.86 1.97
C GLY A 437 -12.93 -7.66 0.69
N LYS A 438 -13.62 -7.23 -0.35
CA LYS A 438 -13.05 -6.79 -1.64
C LYS A 438 -13.80 -5.58 -2.14
N VAL A 439 -13.09 -4.76 -2.91
CA VAL A 439 -13.65 -3.58 -3.58
C VAL A 439 -13.82 -3.87 -5.05
N TYR A 440 -15.01 -3.63 -5.56
CA TYR A 440 -15.45 -3.77 -6.93
C TYR A 440 -15.96 -2.43 -7.45
N HIS A 441 -16.21 -2.31 -8.76
CA HIS A 441 -17.03 -1.26 -9.33
C HIS A 441 -18.36 -1.82 -9.85
N TYR A 442 -19.35 -0.97 -10.07
CA TYR A 442 -20.60 -1.36 -10.70
C TYR A 442 -20.90 -0.46 -11.91
N ARG A 443 -21.32 -1.06 -13.00
CA ARG A 443 -21.90 -0.35 -14.15
C ARG A 443 -22.92 -1.24 -14.84
N ASP A 444 -24.09 -0.67 -15.15
CA ASP A 444 -25.15 -1.38 -15.88
C ASP A 444 -25.28 -0.91 -17.35
N LYS A 445 -26.20 -1.56 -18.07
CA LYS A 445 -26.47 -1.25 -19.48
C LYS A 445 -27.03 0.17 -19.70
N ASN A 446 -27.59 0.78 -18.68
CA ASN A 446 -28.21 2.10 -18.70
C ASN A 446 -27.23 3.19 -18.25
N ASN A 447 -25.95 2.85 -18.13
CA ASN A 447 -24.87 3.72 -17.61
C ASN A 447 -25.08 4.19 -16.16
N LEU A 448 -25.86 3.45 -15.35
CA LEU A 448 -25.83 3.65 -13.91
C LEU A 448 -24.53 3.06 -13.38
N GLU A 449 -23.73 3.88 -12.73
CA GLU A 449 -22.41 3.52 -12.20
C GLU A 449 -22.40 3.62 -10.67
N CYS A 450 -21.48 2.90 -10.03
CA CYS A 450 -21.07 3.11 -8.64
C CYS A 450 -19.56 2.90 -8.59
N ASP A 451 -18.85 3.92 -8.10
CA ASP A 451 -17.38 3.98 -8.15
C ASP A 451 -16.75 2.83 -7.35
N ALA A 452 -17.32 2.51 -6.17
CA ALA A 452 -16.84 1.40 -5.36
C ALA A 452 -17.98 0.63 -4.67
N VAL A 453 -17.91 -0.70 -4.72
CA VAL A 453 -18.74 -1.60 -3.92
C VAL A 453 -17.82 -2.38 -3.01
N VAL A 454 -17.90 -2.12 -1.70
CA VAL A 454 -17.17 -2.87 -0.69
C VAL A 454 -17.99 -4.09 -0.31
N HIS A 455 -17.52 -5.29 -0.65
CA HIS A 455 -18.28 -6.54 -0.46
C HIS A 455 -17.49 -7.50 0.43
N LEU A 456 -18.07 -7.86 1.58
CA LEU A 456 -17.47 -8.75 2.57
C LEU A 456 -17.78 -10.21 2.26
N ARG A 457 -16.97 -11.14 2.77
CA ARG A 457 -17.18 -12.59 2.60
C ARG A 457 -18.48 -13.10 3.20
N ASN A 458 -19.02 -12.42 4.22
CA ASN A 458 -20.30 -12.77 4.84
C ASN A 458 -21.52 -12.36 4.00
N GLY A 459 -21.30 -11.76 2.83
CA GLY A 459 -22.32 -11.30 1.90
C GLY A 459 -22.88 -9.91 2.21
N SER A 460 -22.40 -9.21 3.23
CA SER A 460 -22.71 -7.79 3.47
C SER A 460 -21.93 -6.92 2.48
N TYR A 461 -22.51 -5.81 2.05
CA TYR A 461 -21.86 -4.87 1.14
C TYR A 461 -22.31 -3.44 1.40
N GLY A 462 -21.44 -2.49 1.08
CA GLY A 462 -21.69 -1.05 1.07
C GLY A 462 -21.49 -0.49 -0.33
N LEU A 463 -22.28 0.52 -0.70
CA LEU A 463 -22.18 1.23 -1.97
C LEU A 463 -21.52 2.60 -1.73
N VAL A 464 -20.53 2.96 -2.54
CA VAL A 464 -19.72 4.15 -2.36
C VAL A 464 -19.59 4.90 -3.67
N GLU A 465 -19.98 6.17 -3.68
CA GLU A 465 -19.64 7.17 -4.70
C GLU A 465 -18.48 8.03 -4.20
N ILE A 466 -17.55 8.38 -5.08
CA ILE A 466 -16.33 9.10 -4.74
C ILE A 466 -16.36 10.46 -5.43
N LYS A 467 -16.33 11.55 -4.63
CA LYS A 467 -16.41 12.92 -5.14
C LYS A 467 -15.39 13.80 -4.41
N ILE A 468 -14.73 14.73 -5.08
CA ILE A 468 -13.81 15.64 -4.36
C ILE A 468 -14.55 16.44 -3.29
N GLY A 469 -15.78 16.87 -3.58
CA GLY A 469 -16.63 17.64 -2.67
C GLY A 469 -17.56 18.57 -3.47
N GLY A 470 -18.31 19.39 -2.75
CA GLY A 470 -19.31 20.30 -3.32
C GLY A 470 -20.72 19.72 -3.33
N THR A 471 -21.69 20.55 -2.95
CA THR A 471 -23.08 20.13 -2.71
C THR A 471 -23.71 19.43 -3.91
N ASP A 472 -23.48 19.96 -5.14
CA ASP A 472 -24.07 19.39 -6.35
C ASP A 472 -23.54 17.99 -6.66
N LEU A 473 -22.23 17.77 -6.46
CA LEU A 473 -21.60 16.47 -6.67
C LEU A 473 -22.00 15.45 -5.60
N ILE A 474 -22.15 15.89 -4.35
CA ILE A 474 -22.64 15.05 -3.25
C ILE A 474 -24.08 14.64 -3.53
N ASN A 475 -24.95 15.55 -3.94
CA ASN A 475 -26.34 15.25 -4.28
C ASN A 475 -26.41 14.26 -5.44
N ALA A 476 -25.68 14.50 -6.53
CA ALA A 476 -25.64 13.58 -7.66
C ALA A 476 -25.15 12.17 -7.27
N GLY A 477 -24.14 12.08 -6.40
CA GLY A 477 -23.65 10.80 -5.87
C GLY A 477 -24.72 10.09 -5.01
N ALA A 478 -25.41 10.81 -4.15
CA ALA A 478 -26.47 10.25 -3.32
C ALA A 478 -27.66 9.76 -4.16
N ASP A 479 -28.06 10.50 -5.21
CA ASP A 479 -29.11 10.08 -6.15
C ASP A 479 -28.71 8.80 -6.91
N THR A 480 -27.45 8.68 -7.30
CA THR A 480 -26.91 7.47 -7.94
C THR A 480 -27.01 6.27 -7.00
N LEU A 481 -26.55 6.42 -5.76
CA LEU A 481 -26.54 5.34 -4.75
C LEU A 481 -27.94 4.86 -4.40
N THR A 482 -28.89 5.78 -4.19
CA THR A 482 -30.30 5.45 -3.90
C THR A 482 -30.94 4.74 -5.08
N THR A 483 -30.73 5.24 -6.31
CA THR A 483 -31.23 4.61 -7.54
C THR A 483 -30.68 3.18 -7.69
N LEU A 484 -29.39 2.97 -7.40
CA LEU A 484 -28.80 1.63 -7.46
C LEU A 484 -29.35 0.72 -6.36
N ALA A 485 -29.48 1.22 -5.13
CA ALA A 485 -30.03 0.45 -4.01
C ALA A 485 -31.47 -0.03 -4.25
N GLU A 486 -32.29 0.80 -4.90
CA GLU A 486 -33.67 0.45 -5.30
C GLU A 486 -33.72 -0.61 -6.40
N LYS A 487 -32.73 -0.63 -7.32
CA LYS A 487 -32.64 -1.64 -8.39
C LYS A 487 -32.21 -3.02 -7.89
N ILE A 488 -31.60 -3.12 -6.72
CA ILE A 488 -31.15 -4.40 -6.17
C ILE A 488 -32.35 -5.20 -5.68
N ASP A 489 -32.51 -6.40 -6.23
CA ASP A 489 -33.59 -7.33 -5.86
C ASP A 489 -33.39 -7.85 -4.42
N SER A 490 -34.08 -7.23 -3.47
CA SER A 490 -34.02 -7.57 -2.04
C SER A 490 -34.52 -8.99 -1.72
N THR A 491 -35.15 -9.67 -2.67
CA THR A 491 -35.53 -11.09 -2.51
C THR A 491 -34.34 -12.04 -2.76
N LYS A 492 -33.30 -11.56 -3.46
CA LYS A 492 -32.13 -12.35 -3.85
C LYS A 492 -30.85 -11.95 -3.12
N MET A 493 -30.78 -10.72 -2.63
CA MET A 493 -29.64 -10.18 -1.91
C MET A 493 -30.09 -9.37 -0.69
N LYS A 494 -29.22 -9.27 0.31
CA LYS A 494 -29.42 -8.32 1.41
C LYS A 494 -29.45 -6.89 0.85
N ARG A 495 -30.09 -5.98 1.54
CA ARG A 495 -29.91 -4.54 1.26
C ARG A 495 -28.47 -4.13 1.57
N PRO A 496 -27.95 -3.08 0.92
CA PRO A 496 -26.64 -2.55 1.30
C PRO A 496 -26.64 -2.15 2.78
N SER A 497 -25.53 -2.41 3.48
CA SER A 497 -25.36 -2.03 4.88
C SER A 497 -25.31 -0.51 5.05
N PHE A 498 -24.77 0.17 4.06
CA PHE A 498 -24.72 1.64 3.98
C PHE A 498 -24.64 2.11 2.53
N LEU A 499 -25.05 3.37 2.33
CA LEU A 499 -24.82 4.17 1.13
C LEU A 499 -23.92 5.33 1.54
N MET A 500 -22.79 5.55 0.87
CA MET A 500 -21.80 6.54 1.27
C MET A 500 -21.30 7.35 0.08
N VAL A 501 -21.37 8.66 0.15
CA VAL A 501 -20.58 9.56 -0.68
C VAL A 501 -19.26 9.84 0.07
N LEU A 502 -18.16 9.27 -0.41
CA LEU A 502 -16.82 9.48 0.11
C LEU A 502 -16.24 10.74 -0.52
N THR A 503 -16.02 11.77 0.30
CA THR A 503 -15.55 13.06 -0.21
C THR A 503 -14.05 13.26 0.02
N GLY A 504 -13.40 13.98 -0.90
CA GLY A 504 -11.98 14.36 -0.78
C GLY A 504 -11.77 15.44 0.28
N ILE A 505 -12.71 16.36 0.39
CA ILE A 505 -12.70 17.48 1.34
C ILE A 505 -14.02 17.53 2.09
N GLY A 506 -13.99 18.12 3.28
CA GLY A 506 -15.12 18.30 4.19
C GLY A 506 -14.61 18.32 5.62
N ASP A 507 -15.29 19.03 6.50
CA ASP A 507 -14.84 19.24 7.89
C ASP A 507 -15.27 18.10 8.81
N TYR A 508 -16.42 17.47 8.52
CA TYR A 508 -17.01 16.42 9.36
C TYR A 508 -17.88 15.45 8.56
N PRO A 509 -17.99 14.17 8.98
CA PRO A 509 -18.94 13.23 8.41
C PRO A 509 -20.37 13.54 8.89
N TYR A 510 -21.36 13.24 8.05
CA TYR A 510 -22.77 13.39 8.43
C TYR A 510 -23.66 12.42 7.65
N ARG A 511 -24.85 12.17 8.19
CA ARG A 511 -25.93 11.46 7.50
C ARG A 511 -26.94 12.45 6.95
N ARG A 512 -27.24 12.36 5.68
CA ARG A 512 -28.25 13.19 5.02
C ARG A 512 -29.63 12.87 5.57
N THR A 513 -30.44 13.88 5.81
CA THR A 513 -31.80 13.72 6.39
C THR A 513 -32.84 13.28 5.37
N GLU A 514 -32.62 13.63 4.09
CA GLU A 514 -33.55 13.40 2.98
C GLU A 514 -33.54 11.94 2.47
N ASP A 515 -32.40 11.27 2.47
CA ASP A 515 -32.24 9.93 1.87
C ASP A 515 -31.45 8.95 2.76
N GLY A 516 -30.86 9.44 3.87
CA GLY A 516 -30.09 8.62 4.79
C GLY A 516 -28.71 8.24 4.27
N VAL A 517 -28.26 8.80 3.14
CA VAL A 517 -26.90 8.58 2.59
C VAL A 517 -25.87 9.24 3.50
N LEU A 518 -24.79 8.53 3.78
CA LEU A 518 -23.67 9.06 4.54
C LEU A 518 -22.79 9.92 3.64
N VAL A 519 -22.31 11.04 4.16
CA VAL A 519 -21.26 11.85 3.53
C VAL A 519 -20.05 11.81 4.46
N VAL A 520 -18.96 11.20 3.98
CA VAL A 520 -17.78 10.94 4.81
C VAL A 520 -16.54 11.52 4.12
N PRO A 521 -15.86 12.50 4.73
CA PRO A 521 -14.56 12.95 4.25
C PRO A 521 -13.52 11.84 4.39
N ILE A 522 -12.69 11.63 3.36
CA ILE A 522 -11.65 10.59 3.38
C ILE A 522 -10.64 10.78 4.53
N GLY A 523 -10.46 12.03 4.98
CA GLY A 523 -9.61 12.39 6.11
C GLY A 523 -10.14 11.98 7.47
N SER A 524 -11.35 11.40 7.56
CA SER A 524 -11.89 10.82 8.79
C SER A 524 -11.97 9.29 8.75
N LEU A 525 -11.67 8.65 7.61
CA LEU A 525 -11.94 7.22 7.39
C LEU A 525 -10.76 6.33 7.83
N ARG A 526 -11.07 5.16 8.42
CA ARG A 526 -10.17 4.02 8.67
C ARG A 526 -10.85 2.68 8.42
N ASP A 527 -10.11 1.58 8.67
CA ASP A 527 -10.62 0.20 8.68
C ASP A 527 -11.68 -0.07 9.76
#